data_e8bd35f6f131cb4f3903c44fab9827c0
#
_entry.id   e8bd35f6f131cb4f3903c44fab9827c0
#
_cell.length_a   1.000
_cell.length_b   1.000
_cell.length_c   1.000
_cell.angle_alpha   90.00
_cell.angle_beta   90.00
_cell.angle_gamma   90.00
#
_symmetry.space_group_name_H-M   'P 1'
#
loop_
_entity.id
_entity.type
_entity.pdbx_description
1 polymer ?
#
loop_
_entity_poly.entity_id
_entity_poly.type
_entity_poly.pdbx_seq_one_letter_code
_entity_poly.pdbx_strand_id
1 'polypeptide(L)'
;MQNFADALPVIRRMLDSDVQAAYDGDPAARSVDEVLLCYPGVLAVTYHRLAHQLYISHVPLLARMIAELAHSATGIDIHPGAQIGSRFFIDHGTGVVIGETTIIGERVRIYQAVTLGAKRFETDEAGNLQKEYARHPIVEDDVVIYAGATILGRVVIGKGSVIGGNVWLTRSVAPNSQIMQSGNNKSSAP
;
A
#
# COMPACT_ATOMS: atom_id res chain seq x y z
N MET A 1 1.55 -9.54 25.68
CA MET A 1 0.64 -9.25 24.54
C MET A 1 -0.07 -7.95 24.85
N GLN A 2 0.06 -6.96 23.98
CA GLN A 2 -0.74 -5.74 24.09
C GLN A 2 -2.19 -6.12 23.81
N ASN A 3 -3.12 -5.76 24.69
CA ASN A 3 -4.54 -6.01 24.48
C ASN A 3 -5.00 -5.18 23.26
N PHE A 4 -5.86 -5.73 22.40
CA PHE A 4 -6.41 -5.03 21.23
C PHE A 4 -7.02 -3.67 21.63
N ALA A 5 -7.73 -3.62 22.75
CA ALA A 5 -8.31 -2.39 23.27
C ALA A 5 -7.26 -1.31 23.58
N ASP A 6 -6.08 -1.70 24.07
CA ASP A 6 -4.99 -0.77 24.40
C ASP A 6 -4.36 -0.17 23.14
N ALA A 7 -4.51 -0.81 21.99
CA ALA A 7 -4.01 -0.33 20.70
C ALA A 7 -4.95 0.71 20.04
N LEU A 8 -6.25 0.73 20.37
CA LEU A 8 -7.23 1.60 19.73
C LEU A 8 -6.86 3.09 19.73
N PRO A 9 -6.33 3.68 20.81
CA PRO A 9 -5.91 5.08 20.78
C PRO A 9 -4.75 5.38 19.81
N VAL A 10 -3.86 4.40 19.58
CA VAL A 10 -2.78 4.53 18.60
C VAL A 10 -3.36 4.43 17.19
N ILE A 11 -4.19 3.43 16.92
CA ILE A 11 -4.88 3.24 15.64
C ILE A 11 -5.67 4.51 15.30
N ARG A 12 -6.40 5.10 16.25
CA ARG A 12 -7.16 6.33 16.03
C ARG A 12 -6.26 7.47 15.58
N ARG A 13 -5.12 7.70 16.25
CA ARG A 13 -4.17 8.75 15.83
C ARG A 13 -3.60 8.52 14.44
N MET A 14 -3.32 7.26 14.09
CA MET A 14 -2.86 6.93 12.74
C MET A 14 -3.94 7.24 11.70
N LEU A 15 -5.20 6.85 11.95
CA LEU A 15 -6.32 7.14 11.08
C LEU A 15 -6.56 8.65 10.90
N ASP A 16 -6.51 9.41 11.99
CA ASP A 16 -6.62 10.87 11.92
C ASP A 16 -5.52 11.47 11.02
N SER A 17 -4.29 10.90 11.07
CA SER A 17 -3.18 11.33 10.22
C SER A 17 -3.37 10.91 8.75
N ASP A 18 -3.98 9.76 8.47
CA ASP A 18 -4.26 9.28 7.11
C ASP A 18 -5.38 10.10 6.44
N VAL A 19 -6.43 10.42 7.19
CA VAL A 19 -7.51 11.30 6.73
C VAL A 19 -6.96 12.70 6.41
N GLN A 20 -6.10 13.23 7.28
CA GLN A 20 -5.45 14.51 7.03
C GLN A 20 -4.54 14.47 5.79
N ALA A 21 -3.80 13.38 5.59
CA ALA A 21 -2.95 13.22 4.41
C ALA A 21 -3.77 13.16 3.11
N ALA A 22 -4.94 12.54 3.14
CA ALA A 22 -5.85 12.50 2.01
C ALA A 22 -6.44 13.89 1.72
N TYR A 23 -6.87 14.61 2.76
CA TYR A 23 -7.37 15.99 2.64
C TYR A 23 -6.30 16.94 2.08
N ASP A 24 -5.08 16.89 2.60
CA ASP A 24 -3.95 17.71 2.14
C ASP A 24 -3.52 17.35 0.72
N GLY A 25 -3.71 16.09 0.34
CA GLY A 25 -3.17 15.51 -0.88
C GLY A 25 -4.10 15.54 -2.09
N ASP A 26 -5.39 15.73 -1.90
CA ASP A 26 -6.38 15.80 -2.97
C ASP A 26 -6.95 17.22 -3.11
N PRO A 27 -6.64 17.93 -4.19
CA PRO A 27 -7.17 19.28 -4.42
C PRO A 27 -8.70 19.31 -4.61
N ALA A 28 -9.36 18.17 -4.82
CA ALA A 28 -10.81 18.09 -4.95
C ALA A 28 -11.52 17.98 -3.57
N ALA A 29 -10.80 17.61 -2.51
CA ALA A 29 -11.35 17.46 -1.17
C ALA A 29 -11.79 18.82 -0.59
N ARG A 30 -13.05 18.93 -0.19
CA ARG A 30 -13.63 20.18 0.35
C ARG A 30 -13.64 20.21 1.87
N SER A 31 -13.64 19.06 2.53
CA SER A 31 -13.61 18.95 3.98
C SER A 31 -13.00 17.62 4.42
N VAL A 32 -12.53 17.60 5.66
CA VAL A 32 -12.06 16.37 6.33
C VAL A 32 -13.21 15.36 6.49
N ASP A 33 -14.44 15.83 6.73
CA ASP A 33 -15.61 14.98 6.84
C ASP A 33 -15.95 14.28 5.52
N GLU A 34 -15.82 14.99 4.39
CA GLU A 34 -15.98 14.40 3.05
C GLU A 34 -14.98 13.26 2.83
N VAL A 35 -13.72 13.49 3.15
CA VAL A 35 -12.65 12.49 3.03
C VAL A 35 -12.95 11.28 3.92
N LEU A 36 -13.31 11.51 5.18
CA LEU A 36 -13.61 10.44 6.13
C LEU A 36 -14.78 9.55 5.69
N LEU A 37 -15.84 10.17 5.16
CA LEU A 37 -17.11 9.48 4.87
C LEU A 37 -17.20 8.93 3.45
N CYS A 38 -16.45 9.49 2.49
CA CYS A 38 -16.65 9.19 1.07
C CYS A 38 -15.45 8.49 0.40
N TYR A 39 -14.23 8.59 0.96
CA TYR A 39 -13.05 8.09 0.26
C TYR A 39 -12.84 6.59 0.49
N PRO A 40 -12.86 5.76 -0.58
CA PRO A 40 -12.67 4.31 -0.45
C PRO A 40 -11.29 3.95 0.11
N GLY A 41 -10.25 4.74 -0.19
CA GLY A 41 -8.91 4.55 0.35
C GLY A 41 -8.87 4.69 1.88
N VAL A 42 -9.59 5.67 2.45
CA VAL A 42 -9.71 5.86 3.90
C VAL A 42 -10.44 4.69 4.54
N LEU A 43 -11.52 4.21 3.92
CA LEU A 43 -12.24 3.04 4.39
C LEU A 43 -11.34 1.80 4.42
N ALA A 44 -10.61 1.52 3.32
CA ALA A 44 -9.71 0.38 3.22
C ALA A 44 -8.58 0.44 4.27
N VAL A 45 -7.96 1.61 4.47
CA VAL A 45 -6.90 1.81 5.47
C VAL A 45 -7.45 1.65 6.88
N THR A 46 -8.69 2.10 7.15
CA THR A 46 -9.36 1.90 8.45
C THR A 46 -9.47 0.42 8.79
N TYR A 47 -9.99 -0.37 7.88
CA TYR A 47 -10.08 -1.83 8.05
C TYR A 47 -8.70 -2.47 8.19
N HIS A 48 -7.73 -2.05 7.37
CA HIS A 48 -6.37 -2.58 7.43
C HIS A 48 -5.73 -2.36 8.80
N ARG A 49 -5.80 -1.15 9.38
CA ARG A 49 -5.17 -0.86 10.68
C ARG A 49 -5.76 -1.71 11.81
N LEU A 50 -7.08 -1.96 11.78
CA LEU A 50 -7.74 -2.86 12.73
C LEU A 50 -7.32 -4.34 12.48
N ALA A 51 -7.33 -4.76 11.22
CA ALA A 51 -6.93 -6.11 10.82
C ALA A 51 -5.46 -6.39 11.13
N HIS A 52 -4.57 -5.43 10.88
CA HIS A 52 -3.15 -5.55 11.20
C HIS A 52 -2.89 -5.76 12.68
N GLN A 53 -3.59 -5.02 13.55
CA GLN A 53 -3.49 -5.21 15.00
C GLN A 53 -3.91 -6.62 15.43
N LEU A 54 -4.96 -7.18 14.84
CA LEU A 54 -5.37 -8.57 15.09
C LEU A 54 -4.34 -9.56 14.55
N TYR A 55 -3.78 -9.30 13.39
CA TYR A 55 -2.75 -10.14 12.77
C TYR A 55 -1.52 -10.28 13.66
N ILE A 56 -0.96 -9.15 14.14
CA ILE A 56 0.19 -9.15 15.06
C ILE A 56 -0.15 -9.66 16.46
N SER A 57 -1.44 -9.71 16.83
CA SER A 57 -1.94 -10.33 18.05
C SER A 57 -2.20 -11.83 17.90
N HIS A 58 -1.72 -12.46 16.82
CA HIS A 58 -1.87 -13.88 16.52
C HIS A 58 -3.33 -14.35 16.31
N VAL A 59 -4.17 -13.49 15.74
CA VAL A 59 -5.55 -13.81 15.32
C VAL A 59 -5.67 -13.67 13.79
N PRO A 60 -4.89 -14.42 12.98
CA PRO A 60 -4.72 -14.16 11.55
C PRO A 60 -5.99 -14.42 10.74
N LEU A 61 -6.82 -15.40 11.14
CA LEU A 61 -8.04 -15.71 10.39
C LEU A 61 -9.04 -14.56 10.46
N LEU A 62 -9.29 -14.00 11.65
CA LEU A 62 -10.19 -12.86 11.80
C LEU A 62 -9.63 -11.61 11.11
N ALA A 63 -8.31 -11.39 11.21
CA ALA A 63 -7.63 -10.32 10.50
C ALA A 63 -7.86 -10.42 8.98
N ARG A 64 -7.72 -11.63 8.42
CA ARG A 64 -7.97 -11.87 7.00
C ARG A 64 -9.44 -11.65 6.60
N MET A 65 -10.40 -12.11 7.42
CA MET A 65 -11.82 -11.87 7.17
C MET A 65 -12.16 -10.38 7.11
N ILE A 66 -11.58 -9.57 8.01
CA ILE A 66 -11.76 -8.12 8.02
C ILE A 66 -11.14 -7.48 6.76
N ALA A 67 -9.95 -7.92 6.33
CA ALA A 67 -9.31 -7.45 5.12
C ALA A 67 -10.17 -7.75 3.88
N GLU A 68 -10.78 -8.93 3.77
CA GLU A 68 -11.67 -9.29 2.66
C GLU A 68 -12.98 -8.48 2.64
N LEU A 69 -13.50 -8.07 3.79
CA LEU A 69 -14.65 -7.14 3.82
C LEU A 69 -14.27 -5.79 3.20
N ALA A 70 -13.09 -5.26 3.53
CA ALA A 70 -12.58 -4.03 2.93
C ALA A 70 -12.37 -4.18 1.42
N HIS A 71 -11.73 -5.27 1.00
CA HIS A 71 -11.48 -5.59 -0.42
C HIS A 71 -12.80 -5.66 -1.20
N SER A 72 -13.80 -6.36 -0.68
CA SER A 72 -15.13 -6.47 -1.30
C SER A 72 -15.84 -5.10 -1.42
N ALA A 73 -15.69 -4.23 -0.42
CA ALA A 73 -16.36 -2.93 -0.39
C ALA A 73 -15.68 -1.87 -1.27
N THR A 74 -14.35 -1.95 -1.45
CA THR A 74 -13.55 -0.87 -2.03
C THR A 74 -12.78 -1.25 -3.30
N GLY A 75 -12.61 -2.55 -3.59
CA GLY A 75 -11.71 -3.02 -4.64
C GLY A 75 -10.23 -2.82 -4.32
N ILE A 76 -9.88 -2.60 -3.04
CA ILE A 76 -8.51 -2.40 -2.54
C ILE A 76 -8.14 -3.61 -1.68
N ASP A 77 -7.15 -4.40 -2.13
CA ASP A 77 -6.66 -5.60 -1.44
C ASP A 77 -5.39 -5.28 -0.64
N ILE A 78 -5.51 -5.18 0.69
CA ILE A 78 -4.37 -5.00 1.58
C ILE A 78 -4.28 -6.20 2.50
N HIS A 79 -3.20 -6.99 2.38
CA HIS A 79 -2.97 -8.09 3.30
C HIS A 79 -2.74 -7.57 4.73
N PRO A 80 -3.38 -8.15 5.76
CA PRO A 80 -3.26 -7.66 7.14
C PRO A 80 -1.83 -7.75 7.72
N GLY A 81 -0.94 -8.54 7.13
CA GLY A 81 0.48 -8.60 7.48
C GLY A 81 1.32 -7.41 6.99
N ALA A 82 0.83 -6.62 6.04
CA ALA A 82 1.54 -5.45 5.55
C ALA A 82 1.74 -4.41 6.67
N GLN A 83 2.95 -3.82 6.73
CA GLN A 83 3.28 -2.77 7.69
C GLN A 83 3.18 -1.42 6.99
N ILE A 84 2.33 -0.54 7.50
CA ILE A 84 2.05 0.75 6.86
C ILE A 84 2.21 1.88 7.89
N GLY A 85 3.11 2.82 7.59
CA GLY A 85 3.38 4.01 8.40
C GLY A 85 2.21 4.99 8.45
N SER A 86 2.42 6.12 9.11
CA SER A 86 1.43 7.18 9.27
C SER A 86 1.30 8.05 8.00
N ARG A 87 0.19 8.79 7.89
CA ARG A 87 -0.08 9.69 6.76
C ARG A 87 -0.08 8.98 5.40
N PHE A 88 -0.57 7.74 5.38
CA PHE A 88 -0.69 6.95 4.16
C PHE A 88 -1.96 7.33 3.40
N PHE A 89 -1.82 7.63 2.12
CA PHE A 89 -2.95 8.03 1.28
C PHE A 89 -3.06 7.14 0.03
N ILE A 90 -4.21 6.50 -0.13
CA ILE A 90 -4.62 5.81 -1.36
C ILE A 90 -5.65 6.68 -2.06
N ASP A 91 -5.27 7.21 -3.23
CA ASP A 91 -6.16 8.01 -4.06
C ASP A 91 -6.88 7.12 -5.08
N HIS A 92 -8.20 7.28 -5.21
CA HIS A 92 -9.13 6.41 -5.94
C HIS A 92 -9.13 4.95 -5.44
N GLY A 93 -8.05 4.24 -5.63
CA GLY A 93 -7.71 2.97 -4.98
C GLY A 93 -8.17 1.70 -5.69
N THR A 94 -9.16 1.73 -6.58
CA THR A 94 -9.63 0.52 -7.27
C THR A 94 -8.50 -0.28 -7.88
N GLY A 95 -8.41 -1.58 -7.53
CA GLY A 95 -7.39 -2.49 -8.06
C GLY A 95 -6.01 -2.36 -7.42
N VAL A 96 -5.87 -1.62 -6.31
CA VAL A 96 -4.65 -1.63 -5.50
C VAL A 96 -4.48 -3.00 -4.85
N VAL A 97 -3.24 -3.54 -4.89
CA VAL A 97 -2.86 -4.79 -4.21
C VAL A 97 -1.60 -4.55 -3.38
N ILE A 98 -1.67 -4.78 -2.08
CA ILE A 98 -0.54 -4.68 -1.15
C ILE A 98 -0.32 -6.03 -0.47
N GLY A 99 0.78 -6.70 -0.82
CA GLY A 99 1.10 -8.05 -0.35
C GLY A 99 1.59 -8.12 1.10
N GLU A 100 1.52 -9.32 1.67
CA GLU A 100 1.72 -9.65 3.09
C GLU A 100 2.96 -9.03 3.74
N THR A 101 4.11 -9.12 3.10
CA THR A 101 5.40 -8.70 3.68
C THR A 101 5.85 -7.32 3.19
N THR A 102 4.92 -6.53 2.62
CA THR A 102 5.19 -5.15 2.23
C THR A 102 5.46 -4.29 3.45
N ILE A 103 6.44 -3.40 3.33
CA ILE A 103 6.71 -2.35 4.32
C ILE A 103 6.56 -1.02 3.63
N ILE A 104 5.71 -0.15 4.17
CA ILE A 104 5.45 1.20 3.66
C ILE A 104 5.78 2.19 4.78
N GLY A 105 6.63 3.16 4.49
CA GLY A 105 7.02 4.24 5.38
C GLY A 105 5.91 5.27 5.60
N GLU A 106 6.31 6.46 6.06
CA GLU A 106 5.40 7.56 6.32
C GLU A 106 5.19 8.46 5.09
N ARG A 107 4.03 9.11 5.01
CA ARG A 107 3.68 10.10 3.96
C ARG A 107 3.79 9.53 2.54
N VAL A 108 3.50 8.25 2.39
CA VAL A 108 3.46 7.58 1.09
C VAL A 108 2.10 7.77 0.46
N ARG A 109 2.08 8.09 -0.84
CA ARG A 109 0.87 8.18 -1.65
C ARG A 109 0.89 7.15 -2.76
N ILE A 110 -0.20 6.45 -2.96
CA ILE A 110 -0.40 5.54 -4.09
C ILE A 110 -1.75 5.80 -4.76
N TYR A 111 -1.80 5.51 -6.05
CA TYR A 111 -3.00 5.67 -6.87
C TYR A 111 -3.62 4.32 -7.22
N GLN A 112 -4.75 4.34 -7.93
CA GLN A 112 -5.47 3.13 -8.34
C GLN A 112 -4.59 2.15 -9.13
N ALA A 113 -4.92 0.86 -9.05
CA ALA A 113 -4.26 -0.24 -9.74
C ALA A 113 -2.74 -0.39 -9.47
N VAL A 114 -2.22 0.22 -8.39
CA VAL A 114 -0.85 -0.02 -7.95
C VAL A 114 -0.75 -1.41 -7.34
N THR A 115 0.27 -2.18 -7.74
CA THR A 115 0.56 -3.50 -7.20
C THR A 115 1.92 -3.51 -6.50
N LEU A 116 1.94 -3.84 -5.20
CA LEU A 116 3.12 -4.14 -4.41
C LEU A 116 3.16 -5.65 -4.15
N GLY A 117 3.70 -6.41 -5.10
CA GLY A 117 3.55 -7.86 -5.20
C GLY A 117 4.86 -8.64 -5.05
N ALA A 118 4.74 -9.97 -5.03
CA ALA A 118 5.88 -10.88 -5.14
C ALA A 118 6.30 -11.05 -6.60
N LYS A 119 7.61 -11.15 -6.87
CA LYS A 119 8.14 -11.37 -8.23
C LYS A 119 8.10 -12.84 -8.63
N ARG A 120 8.33 -13.73 -7.66
CA ARG A 120 8.33 -15.19 -7.81
C ARG A 120 8.03 -15.83 -6.48
N PHE A 121 7.66 -17.08 -6.51
CA PHE A 121 7.46 -17.90 -5.32
C PHE A 121 8.54 -18.96 -5.27
N GLU A 122 9.20 -19.08 -4.11
CA GLU A 122 10.19 -20.11 -3.85
C GLU A 122 9.48 -21.40 -3.49
N THR A 123 10.10 -22.55 -3.85
CA THR A 123 9.59 -23.88 -3.53
C THR A 123 10.59 -24.62 -2.66
N ASP A 124 10.08 -25.51 -1.81
CA ASP A 124 10.88 -26.47 -1.06
C ASP A 124 11.35 -27.66 -1.96
N GLU A 125 12.14 -28.57 -1.39
CA GLU A 125 12.66 -29.73 -2.12
C GLU A 125 11.56 -30.68 -2.64
N ALA A 126 10.36 -30.64 -2.05
CA ALA A 126 9.18 -31.40 -2.45
C ALA A 126 8.32 -30.67 -3.50
N GLY A 127 8.69 -29.44 -3.90
CA GLY A 127 7.97 -28.63 -4.89
C GLY A 127 6.79 -27.84 -4.30
N ASN A 128 6.58 -27.81 -2.98
CA ASN A 128 5.55 -26.99 -2.36
C ASN A 128 6.04 -25.55 -2.24
N LEU A 129 5.10 -24.59 -2.34
CA LEU A 129 5.40 -23.18 -2.15
C LEU A 129 5.90 -22.90 -0.74
N GLN A 130 7.09 -22.32 -0.63
CA GLN A 130 7.63 -21.84 0.62
C GLN A 130 6.76 -20.69 1.15
N LYS A 131 6.39 -20.76 2.43
CA LYS A 131 5.61 -19.76 3.13
C LYS A 131 6.50 -18.93 4.07
N GLU A 132 5.96 -17.83 4.62
CA GLU A 132 6.58 -17.06 5.71
C GLU A 132 7.97 -16.46 5.40
N TYR A 133 8.21 -16.04 4.15
CA TYR A 133 9.42 -15.30 3.78
C TYR A 133 9.09 -13.92 3.20
N ALA A 134 10.05 -13.00 3.33
CA ALA A 134 9.91 -11.63 2.84
C ALA A 134 10.04 -11.59 1.32
N ARG A 135 8.96 -11.29 0.61
CA ARG A 135 8.85 -11.35 -0.86
C ARG A 135 8.23 -10.11 -1.52
N HIS A 136 7.76 -9.15 -0.73
CA HIS A 136 7.09 -7.95 -1.23
C HIS A 136 7.96 -6.69 -1.03
N PRO A 137 7.68 -5.59 -1.75
CA PRO A 137 8.47 -4.38 -1.73
C PRO A 137 8.59 -3.71 -0.35
N ILE A 138 9.67 -2.91 -0.21
CA ILE A 138 9.83 -1.90 0.84
C ILE A 138 9.71 -0.55 0.15
N VAL A 139 8.79 0.28 0.61
CA VAL A 139 8.57 1.65 0.15
C VAL A 139 8.95 2.58 1.30
N GLU A 140 9.99 3.36 1.12
CA GLU A 140 10.44 4.31 2.15
C GLU A 140 9.53 5.54 2.23
N ASP A 141 9.85 6.49 3.14
CA ASP A 141 9.05 7.69 3.37
C ASP A 141 8.94 8.59 2.14
N ASP A 142 7.89 9.40 2.11
CA ASP A 142 7.70 10.49 1.13
C ASP A 142 7.66 10.01 -0.34
N VAL A 143 7.35 8.73 -0.59
CA VAL A 143 7.27 8.15 -1.93
C VAL A 143 5.88 8.35 -2.53
N VAL A 144 5.85 8.66 -3.84
CA VAL A 144 4.62 8.72 -4.64
C VAL A 144 4.64 7.66 -5.73
N ILE A 145 3.61 6.82 -5.80
CA ILE A 145 3.47 5.76 -6.81
C ILE A 145 2.19 6.00 -7.61
N TYR A 146 2.35 6.37 -8.89
CA TYR A 146 1.22 6.67 -9.77
C TYR A 146 0.51 5.43 -10.30
N ALA A 147 -0.67 5.67 -10.84
CA ALA A 147 -1.65 4.68 -11.25
C ALA A 147 -1.08 3.56 -12.13
N GLY A 148 -1.48 2.32 -11.85
CA GLY A 148 -1.11 1.16 -12.66
C GLY A 148 0.35 0.70 -12.51
N ALA A 149 1.15 1.34 -11.67
CA ALA A 149 2.53 0.89 -11.46
C ALA A 149 2.54 -0.47 -10.75
N THR A 150 3.39 -1.38 -11.25
CA THR A 150 3.56 -2.73 -10.71
C THR A 150 4.99 -2.89 -10.19
N ILE A 151 5.14 -3.08 -8.88
CA ILE A 151 6.42 -3.22 -8.19
C ILE A 151 6.49 -4.61 -7.58
N LEU A 152 7.45 -5.43 -8.03
CA LEU A 152 7.50 -6.84 -7.68
C LEU A 152 8.83 -7.25 -7.04
N GLY A 153 8.71 -8.07 -5.99
CA GLY A 153 9.83 -8.66 -5.27
C GLY A 153 10.28 -7.82 -4.07
N ARG A 154 11.26 -8.33 -3.35
CA ARG A 154 11.83 -7.65 -2.17
C ARG A 154 12.79 -6.52 -2.61
N VAL A 155 12.23 -5.52 -3.26
CA VAL A 155 12.94 -4.33 -3.75
C VAL A 155 12.67 -3.14 -2.83
N VAL A 156 13.60 -2.19 -2.78
CA VAL A 156 13.48 -0.97 -2.00
C VAL A 156 13.20 0.21 -2.94
N ILE A 157 12.14 0.94 -2.67
CA ILE A 157 11.86 2.23 -3.30
C ILE A 157 12.34 3.30 -2.32
N GLY A 158 13.46 3.92 -2.66
CA GLY A 158 14.13 4.87 -1.77
C GLY A 158 13.31 6.13 -1.51
N LYS A 159 13.51 6.70 -0.33
CA LYS A 159 12.80 7.88 0.19
C LYS A 159 12.69 9.01 -0.84
N GLY A 160 11.51 9.66 -0.89
CA GLY A 160 11.25 10.82 -1.76
C GLY A 160 11.18 10.50 -3.25
N SER A 161 11.16 9.20 -3.61
CA SER A 161 11.09 8.79 -5.02
C SER A 161 9.69 8.90 -5.59
N VAL A 162 9.63 9.10 -6.91
CA VAL A 162 8.39 9.15 -7.69
C VAL A 162 8.42 8.04 -8.74
N ILE A 163 7.43 7.15 -8.68
CA ILE A 163 7.22 6.07 -9.65
C ILE A 163 6.04 6.46 -10.55
N GLY A 164 6.30 6.66 -11.82
CA GLY A 164 5.32 7.06 -12.82
C GLY A 164 4.27 5.99 -13.10
N GLY A 165 3.18 6.40 -13.72
CA GLY A 165 2.08 5.50 -14.07
C GLY A 165 2.50 4.36 -15.02
N ASN A 166 1.91 3.18 -14.81
CA ASN A 166 2.15 1.97 -15.60
C ASN A 166 3.63 1.51 -15.66
N VAL A 167 4.46 1.95 -14.72
CA VAL A 167 5.85 1.48 -14.60
C VAL A 167 5.85 0.05 -14.06
N TRP A 168 6.61 -0.83 -14.74
CA TRP A 168 6.90 -2.18 -14.27
C TRP A 168 8.29 -2.22 -13.65
N LEU A 169 8.39 -2.40 -12.34
CA LEU A 169 9.62 -2.29 -11.57
C LEU A 169 9.93 -3.58 -10.79
N THR A 170 11.13 -4.13 -11.01
CA THR A 170 11.59 -5.36 -10.33
C THR A 170 13.00 -5.21 -9.76
N ARG A 171 13.45 -3.97 -9.53
CA ARG A 171 14.75 -3.63 -8.95
C ARG A 171 14.62 -2.44 -8.01
N SER A 172 15.48 -2.35 -7.02
CA SER A 172 15.51 -1.22 -6.11
C SER A 172 15.90 0.08 -6.82
N VAL A 173 15.42 1.20 -6.28
CA VAL A 173 15.76 2.55 -6.74
C VAL A 173 16.30 3.37 -5.57
N ALA A 174 17.28 4.23 -5.85
CA ALA A 174 17.88 5.11 -4.85
C ALA A 174 16.89 6.18 -4.38
N PRO A 175 17.11 6.79 -3.21
CA PRO A 175 16.31 7.92 -2.77
C PRO A 175 16.24 9.06 -3.80
N ASN A 176 15.12 9.78 -3.80
CA ASN A 176 14.84 10.90 -4.71
C ASN A 176 14.89 10.55 -6.21
N SER A 177 14.66 9.27 -6.56
CA SER A 177 14.61 8.82 -7.95
C SER A 177 13.27 9.20 -8.61
N GLN A 178 13.32 9.52 -9.91
CA GLN A 178 12.14 9.66 -10.75
C GLN A 178 12.17 8.56 -11.83
N ILE A 179 11.28 7.59 -11.72
CA ILE A 179 11.18 6.47 -12.66
C ILE A 179 9.91 6.66 -13.48
N MET A 180 10.09 6.92 -14.77
CA MET A 180 8.98 7.12 -15.70
C MET A 180 8.95 5.98 -16.71
N GLN A 181 7.77 5.72 -17.28
CA GLN A 181 7.64 4.81 -18.41
C GLN A 181 8.46 5.37 -19.59
N SER A 182 9.30 4.53 -20.21
CA SER A 182 10.05 4.94 -21.40
C SER A 182 9.06 5.34 -22.49
N GLY A 183 8.97 6.62 -22.81
CA GLY A 183 8.13 7.09 -23.89
C GLY A 183 8.62 6.49 -25.21
N ASN A 184 7.75 5.83 -25.97
CA ASN A 184 7.96 5.56 -27.38
C ASN A 184 7.88 6.91 -28.14
N ASN A 185 8.89 7.75 -28.03
CA ASN A 185 9.12 8.83 -28.98
C ASN A 185 9.62 8.24 -30.30
N LYS A 186 8.78 7.52 -31.01
CA LYS A 186 8.88 7.48 -32.47
C LYS A 186 8.26 8.76 -32.99
N SER A 187 9.02 9.84 -33.00
CA SER A 187 8.77 10.94 -33.93
C SER A 187 9.05 10.38 -35.33
N SER A 188 8.05 9.85 -35.97
CA SER A 188 8.02 9.81 -37.44
C SER A 188 7.80 11.24 -37.89
N ALA A 189 8.89 11.93 -38.20
CA ALA A 189 8.79 13.13 -39.04
C ALA A 189 8.22 12.74 -40.41
N PRO A 190 7.41 13.58 -41.01
CA PRO A 190 6.82 13.37 -42.32
C PRO A 190 7.83 13.28 -43.45
#